data_7b3c461589ca2a4334104f8271eab843
#
_entry.id   7b3c461589ca2a4334104f8271eab843
#
_cell.length_a   1.000
_cell.length_b   1.000
_cell.length_c   1.000
_cell.angle_alpha   90.00
_cell.angle_beta   90.00
_cell.angle_gamma   90.00
#
_symmetry.space_group_name_H-M   'P 1'
#
loop_
_entity.id
_entity.type
_entity.pdbx_description
1 polymer ?
#
loop_
_entity_poly.entity_id
_entity_poly.type
_entity_poly.pdbx_seq_one_letter_code
_entity_poly.pdbx_strand_id
1 'polypeptide(L)'
;MPELNRRAVLRMAATMGTAGALGASPLLQARSWAAPLQSAPTMVRGSFTSAARGGVTTNWAIARPPGQTGALRPLIALHGKGSDAETVMAGGVEQGLAQAVDAGLPPFAVVAVDGGGSYWHRRASGEDSGAMVTDELLPLLAEQGLDTSRVGFIGWSMGGYGALLLGGRLSPRRTAAICAVSPALWLTPGASAPGAFDGAADFAANSVFGMPALGSIPIRVDCGYDDPFYAATQAFIAQLPNPPAGGFSPGGHDGSYWSSQLPAELIWLAPLLAV
;
A
#
# COMPACT_ATOMS: atom_id res chain seq x y z
N MET A 1 -13.03 8.89 49.46
CA MET A 1 -14.29 9.52 49.94
C MET A 1 -13.98 10.90 50.46
N PRO A 2 -14.65 12.00 50.01
CA PRO A 2 -16.06 12.13 49.57
C PRO A 2 -16.16 12.60 48.09
N GLU A 3 -17.11 12.17 47.41
CA GLU A 3 -18.49 12.51 47.06
C GLU A 3 -18.72 13.82 46.27
N LEU A 4 -19.18 13.59 45.07
CA LEU A 4 -20.11 14.27 44.15
C LEU A 4 -20.82 15.52 44.65
N ASN A 5 -20.92 16.54 43.80
CA ASN A 5 -22.20 17.27 43.74
C ASN A 5 -22.57 17.67 42.30
N ARG A 6 -23.70 17.16 41.87
CA ARG A 6 -24.46 17.56 40.68
C ARG A 6 -25.43 18.69 41.07
N ARG A 7 -25.80 19.50 40.10
CA ARG A 7 -26.91 20.43 40.01
C ARG A 7 -26.62 21.91 40.14
N ALA A 8 -26.81 22.61 39.04
CA ALA A 8 -27.65 23.76 39.00
C ALA A 8 -28.13 24.03 37.57
N VAL A 9 -29.44 23.95 37.44
CA VAL A 9 -30.27 24.18 36.26
C VAL A 9 -30.86 25.59 36.35
N LEU A 10 -30.98 26.23 35.19
CA LEU A 10 -31.90 27.27 34.75
C LEU A 10 -32.25 28.44 35.70
N ARG A 11 -32.24 29.66 35.15
CA ARG A 11 -33.50 30.47 35.01
C ARG A 11 -33.29 31.65 34.04
N MET A 12 -34.31 31.77 33.18
CA MET A 12 -34.74 32.84 32.29
C MET A 12 -34.87 34.22 32.97
N ALA A 13 -34.69 35.27 32.18
CA ALA A 13 -35.62 36.42 32.23
C ALA A 13 -35.59 37.17 30.88
N ALA A 14 -36.76 37.30 30.29
CA ALA A 14 -37.05 38.12 29.13
C ALA A 14 -37.31 39.57 29.60
N THR A 15 -36.86 40.56 28.81
CA THR A 15 -37.47 41.90 28.83
C THR A 15 -37.63 42.40 27.40
N MET A 16 -38.90 42.72 27.06
CA MET A 16 -39.30 43.44 25.85
C MET A 16 -38.95 44.92 25.96
N GLY A 17 -38.56 45.51 24.86
CA GLY A 17 -38.45 46.95 24.69
C GLY A 17 -38.68 47.31 23.23
N THR A 18 -39.68 48.13 22.95
CA THR A 18 -40.28 48.47 21.66
C THR A 18 -39.59 49.65 20.98
N ALA A 19 -39.65 49.68 19.65
CA ALA A 19 -39.81 50.78 18.70
C ALA A 19 -38.56 51.55 18.23
N GLY A 20 -38.43 51.60 16.91
CA GLY A 20 -37.64 52.52 16.13
C GLY A 20 -37.39 52.05 14.71
N ALA A 21 -38.37 52.26 13.79
CA ALA A 21 -38.25 52.03 12.37
C ALA A 21 -37.45 53.15 11.74
N LEU A 22 -36.33 52.82 11.06
CA LEU A 22 -35.80 53.61 9.93
C LEU A 22 -35.19 52.63 8.94
N GLY A 23 -35.64 52.78 7.69
CA GLY A 23 -35.34 51.90 6.57
C GLY A 23 -33.86 51.81 6.23
N ALA A 24 -33.40 50.59 6.07
CA ALA A 24 -32.21 50.24 5.33
C ALA A 24 -32.56 49.09 4.36
N SER A 25 -32.46 49.35 3.11
CA SER A 25 -32.62 48.39 2.03
C SER A 25 -31.73 47.17 2.27
N PRO A 26 -32.23 45.95 2.15
CA PRO A 26 -31.38 44.78 2.21
C PRO A 26 -30.58 44.71 0.94
N LEU A 27 -29.29 45.04 0.98
CA LEU A 27 -28.35 44.59 -0.03
C LEU A 27 -28.40 43.04 0.00
N LEU A 28 -29.07 42.50 -1.01
CA LEU A 28 -29.00 41.09 -1.37
C LEU A 28 -27.54 40.78 -1.71
N GLN A 29 -26.80 40.34 -0.70
CA GLN A 29 -25.53 39.64 -0.92
C GLN A 29 -25.89 38.34 -1.63
N ALA A 30 -25.73 38.31 -2.94
CA ALA A 30 -25.69 37.08 -3.72
C ALA A 30 -24.56 36.22 -3.17
N ARG A 31 -24.88 35.32 -2.24
CA ARG A 31 -24.00 34.20 -1.92
C ARG A 31 -23.89 33.39 -3.20
N SER A 32 -22.74 33.55 -3.89
CA SER A 32 -22.38 32.63 -4.94
C SER A 32 -22.25 31.25 -4.29
N TRP A 33 -23.22 30.40 -4.54
CA TRP A 33 -23.11 28.98 -4.30
C TRP A 33 -22.06 28.46 -5.31
N ALA A 34 -20.78 28.60 -4.99
CA ALA A 34 -19.79 27.81 -5.68
C ALA A 34 -20.18 26.35 -5.46
N ALA A 35 -20.56 25.68 -6.54
CA ALA A 35 -20.76 24.23 -6.48
C ALA A 35 -19.52 23.64 -5.82
N PRO A 36 -19.67 22.70 -4.86
CA PRO A 36 -18.53 22.04 -4.29
C PRO A 36 -17.70 21.48 -5.46
N LEU A 37 -16.44 21.88 -5.55
CA LEU A 37 -15.50 21.30 -6.48
C LEU A 37 -15.59 19.80 -6.23
N GLN A 38 -16.05 19.03 -7.22
CA GLN A 38 -16.03 17.59 -7.15
C GLN A 38 -14.58 17.19 -6.86
N SER A 39 -14.32 16.67 -5.67
CA SER A 39 -13.00 16.14 -5.34
C SER A 39 -12.65 15.10 -6.41
N ALA A 40 -11.42 15.17 -6.93
CA ALA A 40 -10.94 14.17 -7.87
C ALA A 40 -11.17 12.77 -7.30
N PRO A 41 -11.54 11.77 -8.13
CA PRO A 41 -11.78 10.42 -7.65
C PRO A 41 -10.52 9.92 -6.92
N THR A 42 -10.72 9.34 -5.74
CA THR A 42 -9.64 8.76 -4.92
C THR A 42 -9.05 7.52 -5.56
N MET A 43 -9.79 6.86 -6.47
CA MET A 43 -9.34 5.66 -7.17
C MET A 43 -9.58 5.76 -8.68
N VAL A 44 -8.54 5.44 -9.45
CA VAL A 44 -8.55 5.31 -10.90
C VAL A 44 -8.20 3.87 -11.27
N ARG A 45 -8.88 3.31 -12.25
CA ARG A 45 -8.67 1.94 -12.74
C ARG A 45 -8.43 1.95 -14.24
N GLY A 46 -7.68 0.97 -14.72
CA GLY A 46 -7.45 0.76 -16.13
C GLY A 46 -6.88 -0.62 -16.42
N SER A 47 -6.54 -0.84 -17.67
CA SER A 47 -5.87 -2.06 -18.12
C SER A 47 -4.91 -1.76 -19.27
N PHE A 48 -3.96 -2.65 -19.47
CA PHE A 48 -3.10 -2.68 -20.66
C PHE A 48 -2.84 -4.12 -21.09
N THR A 49 -2.41 -4.30 -22.32
CA THR A 49 -1.94 -5.61 -22.82
C THR A 49 -0.46 -5.74 -22.49
N SER A 50 -0.12 -6.67 -21.58
CA SER A 50 1.26 -6.85 -21.14
C SER A 50 2.02 -7.77 -22.11
N ALA A 51 3.03 -7.23 -22.78
CA ALA A 51 3.95 -8.01 -23.62
C ALA A 51 4.82 -8.94 -22.75
N ALA A 52 5.28 -8.48 -21.59
CA ALA A 52 6.05 -9.28 -20.64
C ALA A 52 5.27 -10.49 -20.11
N ARG A 53 3.95 -10.41 -20.07
CA ARG A 53 3.05 -11.51 -19.69
C ARG A 53 2.47 -12.26 -20.88
N GLY A 54 3.08 -12.16 -22.06
CA GLY A 54 2.65 -12.90 -23.25
C GLY A 54 1.35 -12.39 -23.90
N GLY A 55 1.05 -11.11 -23.79
CA GLY A 55 -0.14 -10.49 -24.39
C GLY A 55 -1.40 -10.57 -23.52
N VAL A 56 -1.27 -10.90 -22.24
CA VAL A 56 -2.41 -10.96 -21.32
C VAL A 56 -2.88 -9.55 -20.96
N THR A 57 -4.20 -9.32 -20.97
CA THR A 57 -4.80 -8.10 -20.41
C THR A 57 -4.54 -8.04 -18.92
N THR A 58 -3.92 -6.96 -18.49
CA THR A 58 -3.45 -6.74 -17.12
C THR A 58 -4.17 -5.53 -16.54
N ASN A 59 -4.99 -5.74 -15.53
CA ASN A 59 -5.71 -4.66 -14.85
C ASN A 59 -4.81 -4.01 -13.81
N TRP A 60 -5.05 -2.73 -13.58
CA TRP A 60 -4.39 -1.94 -12.52
C TRP A 60 -5.36 -0.98 -11.86
N ALA A 61 -5.03 -0.58 -10.66
CA ALA A 61 -5.75 0.47 -9.94
C ALA A 61 -4.75 1.39 -9.20
N ILE A 62 -5.06 2.68 -9.18
CA ILE A 62 -4.31 3.71 -8.44
C ILE A 62 -5.25 4.32 -7.42
N ALA A 63 -4.92 4.23 -6.14
CA ALA A 63 -5.59 4.95 -5.06
C ALA A 63 -4.73 6.13 -4.62
N ARG A 64 -5.35 7.32 -4.49
CA ARG A 64 -4.74 8.55 -3.99
C ARG A 64 -5.46 9.00 -2.72
N PRO A 65 -4.78 9.62 -1.75
CA PRO A 65 -5.48 10.24 -0.63
C PRO A 65 -6.45 11.32 -1.12
N PRO A 66 -7.55 11.59 -0.39
CA PRO A 66 -8.50 12.63 -0.75
C PRO A 66 -7.82 14.00 -0.95
N GLY A 67 -8.21 14.70 -2.02
CA GLY A 67 -7.72 16.05 -2.33
C GLY A 67 -6.28 16.12 -2.88
N GLN A 68 -5.58 15.01 -3.01
CA GLN A 68 -4.20 14.98 -3.53
C GLN A 68 -4.18 14.79 -5.05
N THR A 69 -3.67 15.80 -5.77
CA THR A 69 -3.56 15.81 -7.24
C THR A 69 -2.11 15.92 -7.74
N GLY A 70 -1.15 16.07 -6.83
CA GLY A 70 0.26 16.22 -7.17
C GLY A 70 0.93 14.93 -7.64
N ALA A 71 2.19 15.02 -8.04
CA ALA A 71 3.04 13.90 -8.43
C ALA A 71 3.46 13.11 -7.18
N LEU A 72 2.60 12.23 -6.70
CA LEU A 72 2.86 11.36 -5.56
C LEU A 72 3.77 10.20 -5.95
N ARG A 73 4.64 9.74 -5.03
CA ARG A 73 5.37 8.49 -5.20
C ARG A 73 4.45 7.29 -5.04
N PRO A 74 4.55 6.27 -5.91
CA PRO A 74 3.74 5.07 -5.81
C PRO A 74 4.32 4.06 -4.82
N LEU A 75 3.44 3.48 -4.02
CA LEU A 75 3.61 2.21 -3.33
C LEU A 75 3.00 1.12 -4.21
N ILE A 76 3.83 0.26 -4.78
CA ILE A 76 3.39 -0.85 -5.63
C ILE A 76 2.93 -1.99 -4.74
N ALA A 77 1.64 -2.31 -4.78
CA ALA A 77 1.00 -3.34 -3.97
C ALA A 77 0.83 -4.63 -4.77
N LEU A 78 1.51 -5.68 -4.34
CA LEU A 78 1.61 -6.96 -5.02
C LEU A 78 0.71 -7.99 -4.33
N HIS A 79 -0.26 -8.53 -5.05
CA HIS A 79 -1.22 -9.50 -4.53
C HIS A 79 -0.62 -10.88 -4.26
N GLY A 80 -1.27 -11.66 -3.41
CA GLY A 80 -0.97 -13.07 -3.15
C GLY A 80 -1.41 -13.99 -4.30
N LYS A 81 -1.01 -15.26 -4.26
CA LYS A 81 -1.41 -16.25 -5.26
C LYS A 81 -2.93 -16.43 -5.28
N GLY A 82 -3.51 -16.37 -6.48
CA GLY A 82 -4.96 -16.53 -6.67
C GLY A 82 -5.78 -15.26 -6.35
N SER A 83 -5.13 -14.14 -6.11
CA SER A 83 -5.72 -12.82 -5.92
C SER A 83 -5.44 -11.91 -7.12
N ASP A 84 -5.85 -10.64 -7.04
CA ASP A 84 -5.76 -9.64 -8.09
C ASP A 84 -5.65 -8.22 -7.51
N ALA A 85 -5.56 -7.22 -8.39
CA ALA A 85 -5.49 -5.81 -8.02
C ALA A 85 -6.76 -5.30 -7.32
N GLU A 86 -7.92 -5.78 -7.72
CA GLU A 86 -9.20 -5.36 -7.11
C GLU A 86 -9.30 -5.83 -5.67
N THR A 87 -8.92 -7.08 -5.39
CA THR A 87 -8.88 -7.65 -4.03
C THR A 87 -7.92 -6.86 -3.13
N VAL A 88 -6.75 -6.46 -3.64
CA VAL A 88 -5.81 -5.60 -2.89
C VAL A 88 -6.46 -4.28 -2.52
N MET A 89 -7.09 -3.60 -3.47
CA MET A 89 -7.72 -2.31 -3.22
C MET A 89 -8.93 -2.41 -2.28
N ALA A 90 -9.70 -3.50 -2.35
CA ALA A 90 -10.80 -3.78 -1.44
C ALA A 90 -10.36 -4.02 0.02
N GLY A 91 -9.07 -4.27 0.26
CA GLY A 91 -8.48 -4.49 1.58
C GLY A 91 -8.41 -3.27 2.51
N GLY A 92 -9.02 -2.13 2.15
CA GLY A 92 -9.05 -0.93 3.00
C GLY A 92 -7.99 0.12 2.66
N VAL A 93 -7.40 0.06 1.48
CA VAL A 93 -6.32 0.96 1.02
C VAL A 93 -6.75 2.43 1.04
N GLU A 94 -7.92 2.77 0.47
CA GLU A 94 -8.39 4.16 0.42
C GLU A 94 -8.61 4.73 1.83
N GLN A 95 -9.20 3.93 2.73
CA GLN A 95 -9.40 4.32 4.12
C GLN A 95 -8.07 4.52 4.85
N GLY A 96 -7.11 3.63 4.65
CA GLY A 96 -5.77 3.74 5.24
C GLY A 96 -5.01 4.97 4.76
N LEU A 97 -5.09 5.30 3.45
CA LEU A 97 -4.49 6.52 2.90
C LEU A 97 -5.14 7.79 3.47
N ALA A 98 -6.47 7.82 3.60
CA ALA A 98 -7.17 8.95 4.20
C ALA A 98 -6.75 9.13 5.66
N GLN A 99 -6.72 8.07 6.46
CA GLN A 99 -6.27 8.10 7.86
C GLN A 99 -4.82 8.58 8.00
N ALA A 100 -3.92 8.17 7.12
CA ALA A 100 -2.53 8.61 7.13
C ALA A 100 -2.41 10.12 6.93
N VAL A 101 -3.13 10.69 5.96
CA VAL A 101 -3.14 12.13 5.69
C VAL A 101 -3.81 12.91 6.81
N ASP A 102 -4.93 12.42 7.34
CA ASP A 102 -5.62 13.03 8.50
C ASP A 102 -4.73 13.07 9.75
N ALA A 103 -3.83 12.08 9.89
CA ALA A 103 -2.79 12.07 10.93
C ALA A 103 -1.59 12.98 10.63
N GLY A 104 -1.61 13.75 9.53
CA GLY A 104 -0.56 14.67 9.15
C GLY A 104 0.67 14.01 8.50
N LEU A 105 0.54 12.77 8.03
CA LEU A 105 1.63 12.07 7.35
C LEU A 105 1.74 12.50 5.88
N PRO A 106 2.95 12.44 5.28
CA PRO A 106 3.14 12.74 3.87
C PRO A 106 2.26 11.87 2.97
N PRO A 107 1.59 12.45 1.96
CA PRO A 107 0.76 11.68 1.04
C PRO A 107 1.60 10.86 0.05
N PHE A 108 1.11 9.69 -0.32
CA PHE A 108 1.62 8.83 -1.38
C PHE A 108 0.46 8.13 -2.10
N ALA A 109 0.71 7.53 -3.25
CA ALA A 109 -0.30 6.74 -3.96
C ALA A 109 -0.08 5.25 -3.73
N VAL A 110 -1.14 4.45 -3.65
CA VAL A 110 -1.05 2.99 -3.71
C VAL A 110 -1.47 2.53 -5.10
N VAL A 111 -0.68 1.64 -5.68
CA VAL A 111 -0.91 1.07 -7.01
C VAL A 111 -0.94 -0.44 -6.92
N ALA A 112 -2.05 -1.05 -7.31
CA ALA A 112 -2.15 -2.50 -7.46
C ALA A 112 -2.22 -2.89 -8.94
N VAL A 113 -1.72 -4.08 -9.27
CA VAL A 113 -1.67 -4.62 -10.64
C VAL A 113 -1.86 -6.13 -10.62
N ASP A 114 -2.51 -6.68 -11.66
CA ASP A 114 -2.68 -8.11 -11.83
C ASP A 114 -1.38 -8.77 -12.27
N GLY A 115 -0.74 -9.55 -11.40
CA GLY A 115 0.51 -10.27 -11.69
C GLY A 115 0.33 -11.74 -12.07
N GLY A 116 -0.91 -12.26 -12.00
CA GLY A 116 -1.17 -13.70 -12.19
C GLY A 116 -0.53 -14.56 -11.10
N GLY A 117 -0.08 -15.76 -11.45
CA GLY A 117 0.46 -16.74 -10.51
C GLY A 117 1.95 -17.01 -10.65
N SER A 118 2.70 -16.15 -11.37
CA SER A 118 4.11 -16.37 -11.75
C SER A 118 5.13 -16.06 -10.65
N TYR A 119 4.69 -15.73 -9.45
CA TYR A 119 5.56 -15.33 -8.32
C TYR A 119 6.47 -14.14 -8.62
N TRP A 120 5.98 -13.19 -9.44
CA TRP A 120 6.63 -11.91 -9.73
C TRP A 120 8.03 -12.04 -10.34
N HIS A 121 8.31 -13.14 -11.06
CA HIS A 121 9.55 -13.34 -11.79
C HIS A 121 9.31 -14.07 -13.12
N ARG A 122 10.32 -14.05 -13.97
CA ARG A 122 10.28 -14.73 -15.27
C ARG A 122 10.14 -16.24 -15.10
N ARG A 123 9.23 -16.82 -15.87
CA ARG A 123 8.97 -18.27 -15.91
C ARG A 123 9.49 -18.89 -17.20
N ALA A 124 9.71 -20.20 -17.18
CA ALA A 124 10.09 -20.97 -18.38
C ALA A 124 9.06 -20.85 -19.51
N SER A 125 7.79 -20.56 -19.20
CA SER A 125 6.75 -20.23 -20.18
C SER A 125 7.01 -18.94 -20.96
N GLY A 126 7.91 -18.09 -20.49
CA GLY A 126 8.16 -16.76 -21.03
C GLY A 126 7.38 -15.65 -20.32
N GLU A 127 6.37 -15.97 -19.50
CA GLU A 127 5.67 -14.98 -18.67
C GLU A 127 6.62 -14.37 -17.65
N ASP A 128 6.63 -13.03 -17.55
CA ASP A 128 7.45 -12.28 -16.61
C ASP A 128 6.65 -11.13 -15.97
N SER A 129 6.00 -11.44 -14.85
CA SER A 129 5.25 -10.41 -14.11
C SER A 129 6.16 -9.41 -13.39
N GLY A 130 7.43 -9.75 -13.17
CA GLY A 130 8.41 -8.80 -12.65
C GLY A 130 8.78 -7.74 -13.69
N ALA A 131 9.11 -8.15 -14.91
CA ALA A 131 9.35 -7.24 -16.03
C ALA A 131 8.09 -6.41 -16.36
N MET A 132 6.89 -7.00 -16.27
CA MET A 132 5.64 -6.26 -16.41
C MET A 132 5.57 -5.08 -15.44
N VAL A 133 5.95 -5.27 -14.16
CA VAL A 133 5.96 -4.18 -13.18
C VAL A 133 7.02 -3.14 -13.52
N THR A 134 8.27 -3.55 -13.81
CA THR A 134 9.38 -2.61 -13.97
C THR A 134 9.40 -1.89 -15.31
N ASP A 135 9.01 -2.57 -16.39
CA ASP A 135 9.23 -2.12 -17.76
C ASP A 135 7.93 -1.63 -18.45
N GLU A 136 6.76 -2.02 -17.92
CA GLU A 136 5.46 -1.62 -18.48
C GLU A 136 4.64 -0.78 -17.49
N LEU A 137 4.44 -1.24 -16.25
CA LEU A 137 3.64 -0.52 -15.26
C LEU A 137 4.31 0.79 -14.83
N LEU A 138 5.58 0.80 -14.44
CA LEU A 138 6.23 2.03 -13.96
C LEU A 138 6.23 3.15 -14.99
N PRO A 139 6.50 2.93 -16.31
CA PRO A 139 6.29 3.95 -17.34
C PRO A 139 4.86 4.44 -17.44
N LEU A 140 3.87 3.53 -17.44
CA LEU A 140 2.45 3.88 -17.44
C LEU A 140 2.10 4.77 -16.24
N LEU A 141 2.61 4.49 -15.05
CA LEU A 141 2.35 5.29 -13.85
C LEU A 141 2.92 6.71 -13.96
N ALA A 142 4.06 6.88 -14.62
CA ALA A 142 4.60 8.20 -14.91
C ALA A 142 3.67 8.99 -15.85
N GLU A 143 3.08 8.35 -16.86
CA GLU A 143 2.06 8.94 -17.74
C GLU A 143 0.78 9.27 -16.96
N GLN A 144 0.45 8.53 -15.90
CA GLN A 144 -0.64 8.83 -14.98
C GLN A 144 -0.31 9.93 -13.94
N GLY A 145 0.85 10.59 -14.08
CA GLY A 145 1.28 11.72 -13.26
C GLY A 145 1.82 11.33 -11.87
N LEU A 146 2.33 10.10 -11.70
CA LEU A 146 3.04 9.68 -10.49
C LEU A 146 4.56 9.91 -10.63
N ASP A 147 5.23 10.20 -9.51
CA ASP A 147 6.70 10.26 -9.46
C ASP A 147 7.27 8.84 -9.31
N THR A 148 7.61 8.22 -10.44
CA THR A 148 8.22 6.88 -10.48
C THR A 148 9.74 6.90 -10.39
N SER A 149 10.35 8.02 -10.09
CA SER A 149 11.81 8.13 -9.89
C SER A 149 12.27 7.25 -8.72
N ARG A 150 11.41 7.10 -7.70
CA ARG A 150 11.61 6.24 -6.55
C ARG A 150 10.28 5.68 -6.07
N VAL A 151 10.17 4.37 -5.88
CA VAL A 151 8.92 3.67 -5.57
C VAL A 151 9.06 2.81 -4.32
N GLY A 152 7.94 2.58 -3.61
CA GLY A 152 7.87 1.56 -2.56
C GLY A 152 7.24 0.28 -3.07
N PHE A 153 7.45 -0.81 -2.35
CA PHE A 153 6.77 -2.08 -2.58
C PHE A 153 6.11 -2.56 -1.28
N ILE A 154 4.87 -3.05 -1.40
CA ILE A 154 4.18 -3.80 -0.37
C ILE A 154 3.57 -5.04 -1.01
N GLY A 155 3.47 -6.14 -0.28
CA GLY A 155 2.79 -7.31 -0.79
C GLY A 155 2.57 -8.39 0.25
N TRP A 156 1.63 -9.27 -0.04
CA TRP A 156 1.15 -10.33 0.84
C TRP A 156 1.45 -11.70 0.26
N SER A 157 1.97 -12.63 1.06
CA SER A 157 2.26 -13.99 0.60
C SER A 157 3.20 -14.01 -0.61
N MET A 158 2.74 -14.52 -1.76
CA MET A 158 3.43 -14.43 -3.05
C MET A 158 3.86 -12.98 -3.36
N GLY A 159 3.01 -11.98 -3.06
CA GLY A 159 3.32 -10.57 -3.24
C GLY A 159 4.37 -10.06 -2.26
N GLY A 160 4.41 -10.58 -1.04
CA GLY A 160 5.45 -10.26 -0.04
C GLY A 160 6.83 -10.72 -0.50
N TYR A 161 6.92 -11.94 -1.05
CA TYR A 161 8.10 -12.40 -1.74
C TYR A 161 8.45 -11.51 -2.94
N GLY A 162 7.46 -11.19 -3.78
CA GLY A 162 7.61 -10.31 -4.93
C GLY A 162 8.12 -8.90 -4.56
N ALA A 163 7.64 -8.34 -3.46
CA ALA A 163 8.08 -7.04 -2.96
C ALA A 163 9.58 -7.04 -2.61
N LEU A 164 10.05 -8.07 -1.93
CA LEU A 164 11.48 -8.26 -1.63
C LEU A 164 12.30 -8.44 -2.91
N LEU A 165 11.84 -9.29 -3.84
CA LEU A 165 12.55 -9.59 -5.07
C LEU A 165 12.65 -8.37 -5.98
N LEU A 166 11.52 -7.72 -6.29
CA LEU A 166 11.49 -6.59 -7.22
C LEU A 166 12.15 -5.35 -6.62
N GLY A 167 11.88 -5.06 -5.34
CA GLY A 167 12.51 -3.95 -4.64
C GLY A 167 14.03 -4.10 -4.58
N GLY A 168 14.54 -5.30 -4.33
CA GLY A 168 15.98 -5.59 -4.37
C GLY A 168 16.58 -5.47 -5.75
N ARG A 169 15.88 -5.94 -6.80
CA ARG A 169 16.34 -5.84 -8.21
C ARG A 169 16.31 -4.42 -8.76
N LEU A 170 15.34 -3.62 -8.37
CA LEU A 170 15.24 -2.24 -8.83
C LEU A 170 16.35 -1.33 -8.29
N SER A 171 17.05 -1.76 -7.27
CA SER A 171 18.17 -1.12 -6.59
C SER A 171 17.77 -0.16 -5.45
N PRO A 172 18.68 0.07 -4.47
CA PRO A 172 18.41 0.98 -3.35
C PRO A 172 18.18 2.44 -3.74
N ARG A 173 18.65 2.85 -4.92
CA ARG A 173 18.43 4.22 -5.41
C ARG A 173 17.00 4.45 -5.86
N ARG A 174 16.37 3.44 -6.43
CA ARG A 174 15.01 3.51 -6.97
C ARG A 174 13.95 2.92 -6.03
N THR A 175 14.35 2.14 -5.02
CA THR A 175 13.44 1.56 -4.02
C THR A 175 13.47 2.39 -2.74
N ALA A 176 12.34 2.99 -2.41
CA ALA A 176 12.19 3.83 -1.22
C ALA A 176 12.06 2.98 0.06
N ALA A 177 11.24 1.93 -0.01
CA ALA A 177 10.99 1.00 1.09
C ALA A 177 10.35 -0.29 0.57
N ILE A 178 10.45 -1.36 1.36
CA ILE A 178 9.78 -2.64 1.12
C ILE A 178 9.01 -3.04 2.38
N CYS A 179 7.73 -3.38 2.22
CA CYS A 179 6.89 -3.98 3.26
C CYS A 179 6.47 -5.38 2.82
N ALA A 180 7.03 -6.41 3.43
CA ALA A 180 6.77 -7.80 3.10
C ALA A 180 5.89 -8.43 4.18
N VAL A 181 4.63 -8.73 3.84
CA VAL A 181 3.62 -9.25 4.77
C VAL A 181 3.43 -10.73 4.52
N SER A 182 3.67 -11.56 5.56
CA SER A 182 3.59 -13.02 5.42
C SER A 182 4.28 -13.54 4.16
N PRO A 183 5.54 -13.13 3.86
CA PRO A 183 6.15 -13.40 2.56
C PRO A 183 6.31 -14.90 2.30
N ALA A 184 5.90 -15.36 1.11
CA ALA A 184 6.01 -16.75 0.71
C ALA A 184 7.49 -17.12 0.48
N LEU A 185 8.17 -17.47 1.55
CA LEU A 185 9.60 -17.81 1.57
C LEU A 185 9.82 -19.29 1.84
N TRP A 186 10.85 -19.87 1.21
CA TRP A 186 11.27 -21.25 1.42
C TRP A 186 12.79 -21.34 1.52
N LEU A 187 13.26 -22.22 2.38
CA LEU A 187 14.70 -22.42 2.61
C LEU A 187 15.35 -23.33 1.54
N THR A 188 14.56 -24.15 0.89
CA THR A 188 15.03 -25.10 -0.14
C THR A 188 14.03 -25.16 -1.31
N PRO A 189 14.50 -25.48 -2.52
CA PRO A 189 13.62 -25.62 -3.68
C PRO A 189 12.56 -26.73 -3.50
N GLY A 190 12.91 -27.83 -2.80
CA GLY A 190 11.99 -28.93 -2.55
C GLY A 190 10.86 -28.60 -1.56
N ALA A 191 11.00 -27.55 -0.77
CA ALA A 191 9.95 -27.07 0.14
C ALA A 191 9.01 -26.07 -0.52
N SER A 192 9.36 -25.54 -1.71
CA SER A 192 8.54 -24.51 -2.38
C SER A 192 7.20 -25.07 -2.85
N ALA A 193 6.17 -24.21 -2.85
CA ALA A 193 4.86 -24.60 -3.34
C ALA A 193 4.92 -25.00 -4.83
N PRO A 194 4.12 -25.96 -5.26
CA PRO A 194 4.03 -26.34 -6.67
C PRO A 194 3.75 -25.12 -7.56
N GLY A 195 4.56 -24.95 -8.60
CA GLY A 195 4.45 -23.84 -9.53
C GLY A 195 5.01 -22.50 -9.00
N ALA A 196 5.67 -22.45 -7.84
CA ALA A 196 6.34 -21.24 -7.38
C ALA A 196 7.61 -20.98 -8.20
N PHE A 197 8.35 -22.02 -8.56
CA PHE A 197 9.57 -21.97 -9.36
C PHE A 197 9.59 -23.08 -10.39
N ASP A 198 10.34 -22.92 -11.48
CA ASP A 198 10.49 -23.90 -12.56
C ASP A 198 11.57 -24.98 -12.26
N GLY A 199 12.11 -24.97 -11.06
CA GLY A 199 13.10 -25.94 -10.59
C GLY A 199 14.16 -25.30 -9.69
N ALA A 200 15.16 -26.08 -9.29
CA ALA A 200 16.17 -25.63 -8.33
C ALA A 200 17.03 -24.46 -8.85
N ALA A 201 17.34 -24.43 -10.13
CA ALA A 201 18.11 -23.34 -10.74
C ALA A 201 17.29 -22.03 -10.73
N ASP A 202 16.02 -22.09 -11.06
CA ASP A 202 15.10 -20.94 -11.02
C ASP A 202 14.89 -20.44 -9.59
N PHE A 203 14.73 -21.36 -8.62
CA PHE A 203 14.69 -21.02 -7.20
C PHE A 203 15.95 -20.25 -6.76
N ALA A 204 17.13 -20.74 -7.13
CA ALA A 204 18.40 -20.09 -6.77
C ALA A 204 18.56 -18.70 -7.41
N ALA A 205 18.18 -18.56 -8.69
CA ALA A 205 18.25 -17.29 -9.44
C ALA A 205 17.27 -16.23 -8.94
N ASN A 206 16.19 -16.64 -8.29
CA ASN A 206 15.13 -15.77 -7.76
C ASN A 206 15.08 -15.76 -6.23
N SER A 207 16.12 -16.29 -5.55
CA SER A 207 16.21 -16.24 -4.09
C SER A 207 16.40 -14.80 -3.60
N VAL A 208 15.63 -14.42 -2.57
CA VAL A 208 15.81 -13.16 -1.85
C VAL A 208 16.77 -13.30 -0.67
N PHE A 209 17.14 -14.53 -0.31
CA PHE A 209 18.12 -14.80 0.74
C PHE A 209 19.52 -14.39 0.26
N GLY A 210 20.23 -13.63 1.09
CA GLY A 210 21.57 -13.14 0.76
C GLY A 210 21.63 -12.10 -0.36
N MET A 211 20.51 -11.51 -0.78
CA MET A 211 20.48 -10.45 -1.80
C MET A 211 21.07 -9.15 -1.24
N PRO A 212 22.24 -8.67 -1.71
CA PRO A 212 22.97 -7.57 -1.05
C PRO A 212 22.19 -6.25 -1.04
N ALA A 213 21.39 -5.97 -2.07
CA ALA A 213 20.62 -4.74 -2.18
C ALA A 213 19.64 -4.55 -1.02
N LEU A 214 19.09 -5.64 -0.46
CA LEU A 214 18.14 -5.59 0.66
C LEU A 214 18.79 -5.04 1.94
N GLY A 215 20.09 -5.14 2.10
CA GLY A 215 20.80 -4.58 3.25
C GLY A 215 20.85 -3.04 3.28
N SER A 216 20.50 -2.37 2.17
CA SER A 216 20.56 -0.91 2.04
C SER A 216 19.18 -0.26 1.79
N ILE A 217 18.12 -1.05 1.82
CA ILE A 217 16.74 -0.59 1.62
C ILE A 217 16.00 -0.66 2.97
N PRO A 218 15.23 0.35 3.38
CA PRO A 218 14.33 0.22 4.52
C PRO A 218 13.33 -0.92 4.31
N ILE A 219 13.33 -1.89 5.21
CA ILE A 219 12.45 -3.08 5.13
C ILE A 219 11.57 -3.15 6.37
N ARG A 220 10.32 -3.47 6.17
CA ARG A 220 9.36 -3.91 7.18
C ARG A 220 8.92 -5.33 6.84
N VAL A 221 8.84 -6.18 7.85
CA VAL A 221 8.34 -7.55 7.72
C VAL A 221 7.30 -7.78 8.81
N ASP A 222 6.08 -8.15 8.44
CA ASP A 222 5.03 -8.59 9.37
C ASP A 222 4.64 -10.03 9.04
N CYS A 223 4.62 -10.92 10.05
CA CYS A 223 4.26 -12.32 9.87
C CYS A 223 3.59 -12.88 11.14
N GLY A 224 2.54 -13.67 10.96
CA GLY A 224 1.86 -14.33 12.07
C GLY A 224 2.68 -15.43 12.72
N TYR A 225 2.49 -15.67 14.03
CA TYR A 225 3.14 -16.81 14.72
C TYR A 225 2.67 -18.17 14.18
N ASP A 226 1.42 -18.24 13.70
CA ASP A 226 0.81 -19.45 13.15
C ASP A 226 0.90 -19.51 11.60
N ASP A 227 1.70 -18.64 10.99
CA ASP A 227 1.91 -18.58 9.54
C ASP A 227 2.86 -19.70 9.10
N PRO A 228 2.54 -20.48 8.04
CA PRO A 228 3.43 -21.54 7.54
C PRO A 228 4.80 -21.02 7.07
N PHE A 229 4.91 -19.73 6.75
CA PHE A 229 6.19 -19.11 6.38
C PHE A 229 6.96 -18.52 7.56
N TYR A 230 6.47 -18.66 8.80
CA TYR A 230 7.09 -18.08 9.99
C TYR A 230 8.58 -18.44 10.10
N ALA A 231 8.93 -19.73 10.05
CA ALA A 231 10.32 -20.19 10.20
C ALA A 231 11.24 -19.67 9.07
N ALA A 232 10.76 -19.67 7.83
CA ALA A 232 11.53 -19.13 6.69
C ALA A 232 11.68 -17.61 6.79
N THR A 233 10.66 -16.91 7.28
CA THR A 233 10.70 -15.47 7.52
C THR A 233 11.69 -15.11 8.64
N GLN A 234 11.74 -15.89 9.72
CA GLN A 234 12.77 -15.74 10.77
C GLN A 234 14.19 -15.89 10.18
N ALA A 235 14.40 -16.94 9.40
CA ALA A 235 15.70 -17.19 8.78
C ALA A 235 16.09 -16.07 7.79
N PHE A 236 15.12 -15.50 7.07
CA PHE A 236 15.35 -14.35 6.21
C PHE A 236 15.76 -13.10 7.01
N ILE A 237 15.01 -12.77 8.06
CA ILE A 237 15.30 -11.61 8.93
C ILE A 237 16.70 -11.75 9.57
N ALA A 238 17.09 -12.94 9.98
CA ALA A 238 18.39 -13.20 10.60
C ALA A 238 19.59 -12.96 9.65
N GLN A 239 19.37 -12.91 8.34
CA GLN A 239 20.40 -12.61 7.34
C GLN A 239 20.50 -11.13 6.99
N LEU A 240 19.52 -10.32 7.38
CA LEU A 240 19.57 -8.89 7.12
C LEU A 240 20.63 -8.21 8.00
N PRO A 241 21.47 -7.32 7.45
CA PRO A 241 22.49 -6.63 8.25
C PRO A 241 21.90 -5.67 9.27
N ASN A 242 20.67 -5.21 9.03
CA ASN A 242 19.91 -4.35 9.94
C ASN A 242 18.55 -5.01 10.24
N PRO A 243 18.08 -4.99 11.48
CA PRO A 243 16.75 -5.49 11.82
C PRO A 243 15.68 -4.74 11.02
N PRO A 244 14.72 -5.42 10.40
CA PRO A 244 13.60 -4.77 9.74
C PRO A 244 12.64 -4.15 10.77
N ALA A 245 11.84 -3.19 10.34
CA ALA A 245 10.66 -2.78 11.10
C ALA A 245 9.60 -3.89 11.10
N GLY A 246 8.53 -3.76 11.93
CA GLY A 246 7.49 -4.77 12.08
C GLY A 246 7.92 -5.92 12.98
N GLY A 247 7.56 -7.13 12.64
CA GLY A 247 7.92 -8.34 13.39
C GLY A 247 6.85 -9.43 13.35
N PHE A 248 6.84 -10.24 14.39
CA PHE A 248 5.91 -11.35 14.54
C PHE A 248 4.83 -11.03 15.56
N SER A 249 3.58 -11.40 15.25
CA SER A 249 2.42 -11.16 16.12
C SER A 249 1.42 -12.32 16.04
N PRO A 250 0.44 -12.42 16.95
CA PRO A 250 -0.59 -13.45 16.87
C PRO A 250 -1.37 -13.35 15.55
N GLY A 251 -1.51 -14.47 14.85
CA GLY A 251 -2.25 -14.58 13.59
C GLY A 251 -1.68 -15.64 12.67
N GLY A 252 -2.41 -15.95 11.62
CA GLY A 252 -2.07 -16.95 10.61
C GLY A 252 -1.79 -16.33 9.24
N HIS A 253 -1.93 -17.15 8.19
CA HIS A 253 -1.71 -16.77 6.80
C HIS A 253 -3.03 -16.41 6.13
N ASP A 254 -3.67 -15.33 6.54
CA ASP A 254 -5.02 -14.96 6.09
C ASP A 254 -5.27 -13.46 6.03
N GLY A 255 -6.36 -13.10 5.34
CA GLY A 255 -6.75 -11.71 5.13
C GLY A 255 -7.09 -10.94 6.40
N SER A 256 -7.51 -11.62 7.48
CA SER A 256 -7.83 -10.94 8.75
C SER A 256 -6.55 -10.45 9.43
N TYR A 257 -5.50 -11.26 9.41
CA TYR A 257 -4.17 -10.86 9.88
C TYR A 257 -3.64 -9.69 9.04
N TRP A 258 -3.63 -9.82 7.73
CA TRP A 258 -3.08 -8.80 6.82
C TRP A 258 -3.82 -7.46 6.95
N SER A 259 -5.15 -7.47 7.00
CA SER A 259 -5.94 -6.25 7.17
C SER A 259 -5.68 -5.57 8.52
N SER A 260 -5.37 -6.34 9.56
CA SER A 260 -5.04 -5.77 10.88
C SER A 260 -3.68 -5.07 10.91
N GLN A 261 -2.73 -5.46 10.05
CA GLN A 261 -1.40 -4.85 9.97
C GLN A 261 -1.37 -3.61 9.08
N LEU A 262 -2.24 -3.53 8.06
CA LEU A 262 -2.22 -2.51 7.02
C LEU A 262 -2.12 -1.05 7.54
N PRO A 263 -2.85 -0.62 8.58
CA PRO A 263 -2.71 0.75 9.08
C PRO A 263 -1.29 1.08 9.56
N ALA A 264 -0.65 0.18 10.30
CA ALA A 264 0.71 0.36 10.80
C ALA A 264 1.75 0.32 9.67
N GLU A 265 1.50 -0.47 8.63
CA GLU A 265 2.32 -0.57 7.42
C GLU A 265 2.29 0.74 6.62
N LEU A 266 1.11 1.30 6.38
CA LEU A 266 0.95 2.57 5.65
C LEU A 266 1.55 3.74 6.43
N ILE A 267 1.38 3.79 7.75
CA ILE A 267 2.00 4.80 8.61
C ILE A 267 3.54 4.73 8.53
N TRP A 268 4.11 3.53 8.55
CA TRP A 268 5.56 3.35 8.43
C TRP A 268 6.09 3.74 7.03
N LEU A 269 5.32 3.46 5.98
CA LEU A 269 5.70 3.74 4.59
C LEU A 269 5.64 5.24 4.24
N ALA A 270 4.69 5.99 4.80
CA ALA A 270 4.43 7.37 4.43
C ALA A 270 5.67 8.29 4.45
N PRO A 271 6.48 8.37 5.51
CA PRO A 271 7.66 9.23 5.53
C PRO A 271 8.76 8.77 4.56
N LEU A 272 8.81 7.48 4.22
CA LEU A 272 9.78 6.91 3.29
C LEU A 272 9.42 7.18 1.82
N LEU A 273 8.14 7.44 1.54
CA LEU A 273 7.58 7.79 0.24
C LEU A 273 7.35 9.30 0.07
N ALA A 274 7.75 10.12 1.02
CA ALA A 274 7.68 11.58 0.87
C ALA A 274 8.49 12.06 -0.34
N VAL A 275 7.91 12.99 -1.11
CA VAL A 275 8.51 13.63 -2.31
C VAL A 275 9.40 14.79 -1.89
#